data_d6388d52eb951712ef8fbea57d15ea10
#
_entry.id   d6388d52eb951712ef8fbea57d15ea10
#
_cell.length_a   1.000
_cell.length_b   1.000
_cell.length_c   1.000
_cell.angle_alpha   90.00
_cell.angle_beta   90.00
_cell.angle_gamma   90.00
#
_symmetry.space_group_name_H-M   'P 1'
#
loop_
_entity.id
_entity.type
_entity.pdbx_description
1 polymer ?
#
loop_
_entity_poly.entity_id
_entity_poly.type
_entity_poly.pdbx_seq_one_letter_code
_entity_poly.pdbx_strand_id
1 'polypeptide(L)'
;MVTPLIFIISLVLLLRRFTSKRSRKIIGFLYASFAVWFVYSILTYGSYTLQPGQSVQLRVYPNTDQLEYRSELQFKKFDDAKLKLSGRKGWEMKDSHIVYNVEKQTITELIFLKDKTERKDLPNDKSKSFYLENDGIVIQGEVEEVFGVTERKPYNITITNVDDKPARFEARVVDR
;
A
#
# COMPACT_ATOMS: atom_id res chain seq x y z
N MET A 1 -15.34 10.25 9.70
CA MET A 1 -16.58 9.63 10.24
C MET A 1 -17.88 10.33 9.83
N VAL A 2 -17.86 11.39 9.04
CA VAL A 2 -19.07 12.17 8.65
C VAL A 2 -19.90 11.46 7.55
N THR A 3 -19.26 10.74 6.65
CA THR A 3 -19.90 10.13 5.46
C THR A 3 -21.05 9.14 5.76
N PRO A 4 -20.95 8.19 6.72
CA PRO A 4 -22.04 7.28 7.01
C PRO A 4 -23.27 7.97 7.60
N LEU A 5 -23.05 9.02 8.40
CA LEU A 5 -24.14 9.80 9.02
C LEU A 5 -24.96 10.54 7.96
N ILE A 6 -24.29 11.21 7.00
CA ILE A 6 -24.93 11.90 5.89
C ILE A 6 -25.75 10.93 5.05
N PHE A 7 -25.23 9.74 4.81
CA PHE A 7 -25.91 8.69 4.05
C PHE A 7 -27.21 8.24 4.74
N ILE A 8 -27.18 8.01 6.05
CA ILE A 8 -28.37 7.61 6.83
C ILE A 8 -29.40 8.76 6.85
N ILE A 9 -28.96 9.99 7.09
CA ILE A 9 -29.85 11.18 7.11
C ILE A 9 -30.52 11.34 5.74
N SER A 10 -29.79 11.24 4.64
CA SER A 10 -30.35 11.38 3.29
C SER A 10 -31.38 10.29 2.98
N LEU A 11 -31.14 9.04 3.39
CA LEU A 11 -32.10 7.95 3.26
C LEU A 11 -33.40 8.26 4.00
N VAL A 12 -33.31 8.71 5.26
CA VAL A 12 -34.49 9.03 6.07
C VAL A 12 -35.30 10.17 5.44
N LEU A 13 -34.64 11.22 4.97
CA LEU A 13 -35.29 12.36 4.31
C LEU A 13 -35.99 11.94 3.01
N LEU A 14 -35.35 11.12 2.19
CA LEU A 14 -35.96 10.62 0.96
C LEU A 14 -37.17 9.70 1.23
N LEU A 15 -37.09 8.81 2.23
CA LEU A 15 -38.19 7.95 2.60
C LEU A 15 -39.37 8.72 3.20
N ARG A 16 -39.12 9.86 3.84
CA ARG A 16 -40.19 10.78 4.31
C ARG A 16 -40.83 11.55 3.16
N ARG A 17 -40.05 12.01 2.17
CA ARG A 17 -40.55 12.78 1.04
C ARG A 17 -41.35 11.94 0.05
N PHE A 18 -40.97 10.70 -0.19
CA PHE A 18 -41.62 9.81 -1.13
C PHE A 18 -42.49 8.80 -0.40
N THR A 19 -43.83 9.00 -0.45
CA THR A 19 -44.81 8.19 0.28
C THR A 19 -45.30 6.95 -0.49
N SER A 20 -45.11 6.92 -1.82
CA SER A 20 -45.49 5.80 -2.67
C SER A 20 -44.72 4.51 -2.29
N LYS A 21 -45.41 3.39 -2.15
CA LYS A 21 -44.80 2.08 -1.87
C LYS A 21 -43.76 1.68 -2.92
N ARG A 22 -44.00 2.01 -4.20
CA ARG A 22 -43.04 1.73 -5.29
C ARG A 22 -41.76 2.56 -5.13
N SER A 23 -41.90 3.87 -4.90
CA SER A 23 -40.73 4.77 -4.72
C SER A 23 -39.89 4.35 -3.51
N ARG A 24 -40.51 4.01 -2.39
CA ARG A 24 -39.81 3.51 -1.20
C ARG A 24 -39.01 2.25 -1.46
N LYS A 25 -39.55 1.28 -2.22
CA LYS A 25 -38.86 0.05 -2.60
C LYS A 25 -37.64 0.36 -3.49
N ILE A 26 -37.78 1.27 -4.47
CA ILE A 26 -36.67 1.67 -5.35
C ILE A 26 -35.57 2.38 -4.54
N ILE A 27 -35.94 3.33 -3.68
CA ILE A 27 -34.97 4.04 -2.81
C ILE A 27 -34.25 3.04 -1.91
N GLY A 28 -34.97 2.14 -1.24
CA GLY A 28 -34.37 1.12 -0.39
C GLY A 28 -33.41 0.22 -1.14
N PHE A 29 -33.76 -0.22 -2.35
CA PHE A 29 -32.89 -1.04 -3.19
C PHE A 29 -31.61 -0.31 -3.59
N LEU A 30 -31.71 0.96 -4.04
CA LEU A 30 -30.54 1.76 -4.41
C LEU A 30 -29.58 1.97 -3.25
N TYR A 31 -30.13 2.28 -2.07
CA TYR A 31 -29.31 2.47 -0.87
C TYR A 31 -28.68 1.16 -0.38
N ALA A 32 -29.39 0.04 -0.45
CA ALA A 32 -28.84 -1.28 -0.13
C ALA A 32 -27.70 -1.66 -1.10
N SER A 33 -27.91 -1.47 -2.41
CA SER A 33 -26.88 -1.74 -3.42
C SER A 33 -25.65 -0.86 -3.21
N PHE A 34 -25.83 0.43 -2.89
CA PHE A 34 -24.72 1.32 -2.57
C PHE A 34 -24.00 0.90 -1.29
N ALA A 35 -24.73 0.51 -0.25
CA ALA A 35 -24.12 0.04 1.00
C ALA A 35 -23.26 -1.22 0.77
N VAL A 36 -23.77 -2.19 0.00
CA VAL A 36 -23.01 -3.39 -0.38
C VAL A 36 -21.75 -3.02 -1.16
N TRP A 37 -21.89 -2.15 -2.17
CA TRP A 37 -20.74 -1.67 -2.95
C TRP A 37 -19.73 -0.93 -2.09
N PHE A 38 -20.18 -0.07 -1.17
CA PHE A 38 -19.33 0.70 -0.26
C PHE A 38 -18.55 -0.23 0.69
N VAL A 39 -19.22 -1.21 1.29
CA VAL A 39 -18.55 -2.22 2.15
C VAL A 39 -17.54 -3.02 1.34
N TYR A 40 -17.91 -3.48 0.13
CA TYR A 40 -16.99 -4.18 -0.76
C TYR A 40 -15.75 -3.32 -1.09
N SER A 41 -15.95 -2.04 -1.42
CA SER A 41 -14.85 -1.12 -1.74
C SER A 41 -13.90 -0.89 -0.55
N ILE A 42 -14.42 -0.86 0.69
CA ILE A 42 -13.59 -0.76 1.90
C ILE A 42 -12.80 -2.04 2.11
N LEU A 43 -13.43 -3.20 1.97
CA LEU A 43 -12.80 -4.50 2.21
C LEU A 43 -11.72 -4.83 1.16
N THR A 44 -11.88 -4.35 -0.08
CA THR A 44 -10.92 -4.57 -1.17
C THR A 44 -9.92 -3.43 -1.33
N TYR A 45 -10.04 -2.36 -0.52
CA TYR A 45 -9.13 -1.22 -0.62
C TYR A 45 -7.68 -1.62 -0.34
N GLY A 46 -6.83 -1.33 -1.32
CA GLY A 46 -5.40 -1.68 -1.25
C GLY A 46 -5.07 -3.13 -1.59
N SER A 47 -6.07 -3.97 -1.94
CA SER A 47 -5.84 -5.34 -2.41
C SER A 47 -5.71 -5.37 -3.92
N TYR A 48 -4.68 -6.03 -4.41
CA TYR A 48 -4.33 -6.10 -5.83
C TYR A 48 -4.09 -7.54 -6.27
N THR A 49 -4.46 -7.82 -7.53
CA THR A 49 -4.05 -9.03 -8.25
C THR A 49 -3.46 -8.60 -9.57
N LEU A 50 -2.18 -8.84 -9.78
CA LEU A 50 -1.47 -8.51 -11.02
C LEU A 50 -1.18 -9.76 -11.81
N GLN A 51 -1.53 -9.75 -13.09
CA GLN A 51 -1.08 -10.78 -14.05
C GLN A 51 0.42 -10.60 -14.35
N PRO A 52 1.10 -11.62 -14.90
CA PRO A 52 2.48 -11.50 -15.35
C PRO A 52 2.74 -10.25 -16.18
N GLY A 53 3.75 -9.49 -15.82
CA GLY A 53 4.13 -8.23 -16.47
C GLY A 53 3.25 -7.02 -16.18
N GLN A 54 2.14 -7.16 -15.47
CA GLN A 54 1.30 -6.03 -15.08
C GLN A 54 1.92 -5.23 -13.93
N SER A 55 1.58 -3.94 -13.89
CA SER A 55 2.04 -3.01 -12.85
C SER A 55 0.89 -2.19 -12.29
N VAL A 56 1.01 -1.79 -11.03
CA VAL A 56 0.18 -0.78 -10.38
C VAL A 56 1.06 0.35 -9.87
N GLN A 57 0.55 1.57 -9.92
CA GLN A 57 1.23 2.75 -9.38
C GLN A 57 0.48 3.27 -8.15
N LEU A 58 1.20 3.43 -7.06
CA LEU A 58 0.75 4.06 -5.85
C LEU A 58 1.36 5.45 -5.76
N ARG A 59 0.52 6.47 -5.70
CA ARG A 59 0.98 7.85 -5.54
C ARG A 59 1.14 8.19 -4.08
N VAL A 60 2.29 8.70 -3.72
CA VAL A 60 2.63 9.16 -2.37
C VAL A 60 2.58 10.67 -2.35
N TYR A 61 1.82 11.23 -1.41
CA TYR A 61 1.78 12.66 -1.10
C TYR A 61 2.37 12.87 0.29
N PRO A 62 3.67 13.20 0.39
CA PRO A 62 4.27 13.43 1.70
C PRO A 62 3.58 14.59 2.42
N ASN A 63 3.21 14.37 3.66
CA ASN A 63 2.67 15.44 4.50
C ASN A 63 3.79 16.41 4.85
N THR A 64 3.64 17.69 4.45
CA THR A 64 4.67 18.73 4.63
C THR A 64 4.49 19.52 5.92
N ASP A 65 3.40 19.31 6.65
CA ASP A 65 3.02 20.12 7.82
C ASP A 65 3.69 19.66 9.12
N GLN A 66 4.42 18.54 9.12
CA GLN A 66 5.09 18.01 10.29
C GLN A 66 6.60 18.01 10.12
N LEU A 67 7.33 18.19 11.24
CA LEU A 67 8.80 18.18 11.31
C LEU A 67 9.42 16.83 10.86
N GLU A 68 8.66 15.76 10.88
CA GLU A 68 9.03 14.43 10.40
C GLU A 68 8.07 13.98 9.30
N TYR A 69 8.55 13.96 8.07
CA TYR A 69 7.82 13.40 6.92
C TYR A 69 7.81 11.87 7.05
N ARG A 70 6.69 11.29 7.48
CA ARG A 70 6.56 9.84 7.65
C ARG A 70 5.36 9.31 6.90
N SER A 71 5.51 9.19 5.59
CA SER A 71 4.64 8.27 4.86
C SER A 71 5.22 6.86 4.96
N GLU A 72 4.35 5.86 5.05
CA GLU A 72 4.70 4.45 5.11
C GLU A 72 4.01 3.71 3.98
N LEU A 73 4.72 2.80 3.34
CA LEU A 73 4.13 1.79 2.49
C LEU A 73 3.94 0.52 3.33
N GLN A 74 2.70 0.23 3.70
CA GLN A 74 2.32 -1.06 4.27
C GLN A 74 2.14 -2.05 3.12
N PHE A 75 2.87 -3.14 3.15
CA PHE A 75 2.90 -4.14 2.09
C PHE A 75 2.73 -5.53 2.67
N LYS A 76 1.77 -6.29 2.11
CA LYS A 76 1.53 -7.69 2.49
C LYS A 76 1.30 -8.52 1.24
N LYS A 77 2.06 -9.59 1.10
CA LYS A 77 2.00 -10.49 -0.04
C LYS A 77 1.60 -11.89 0.42
N PHE A 78 0.72 -12.55 -0.34
CA PHE A 78 0.03 -13.77 0.07
C PHE A 78 0.43 -15.02 -0.74
N ASP A 79 1.39 -14.91 -1.62
CA ASP A 79 1.80 -15.99 -2.54
C ASP A 79 3.31 -15.97 -2.79
N ASP A 80 3.81 -16.94 -3.60
CA ASP A 80 5.23 -17.04 -3.93
C ASP A 80 5.64 -16.28 -5.19
N ALA A 81 4.69 -15.58 -5.88
CA ALA A 81 5.03 -14.85 -7.09
C ALA A 81 6.02 -13.71 -6.76
N LYS A 82 6.83 -13.31 -7.72
CA LYS A 82 7.82 -12.24 -7.55
C LYS A 82 7.23 -10.88 -7.92
N LEU A 83 7.32 -9.95 -6.98
CA LEU A 83 6.94 -8.55 -7.22
C LEU A 83 8.17 -7.67 -7.14
N LYS A 84 8.28 -6.69 -8.04
CA LYS A 84 9.32 -5.66 -8.00
C LYS A 84 8.74 -4.31 -7.61
N LEU A 85 9.30 -3.71 -6.57
CA LEU A 85 9.02 -2.33 -6.16
C LEU A 85 10.08 -1.41 -6.76
N SER A 86 9.64 -0.40 -7.50
CA SER A 86 10.50 0.59 -8.16
C SER A 86 9.95 2.02 -8.00
N GLY A 87 10.65 3.01 -8.54
CA GLY A 87 10.27 4.42 -8.46
C GLY A 87 10.99 5.20 -7.35
N ARG A 88 11.89 4.55 -6.60
CA ARG A 88 12.70 5.17 -5.54
C ARG A 88 14.17 4.74 -5.61
N LYS A 89 15.03 5.61 -5.09
CA LYS A 89 16.47 5.35 -4.99
C LYS A 89 16.84 4.50 -3.77
N GLY A 90 15.99 4.48 -2.75
CA GLY A 90 16.23 3.72 -1.51
C GLY A 90 14.94 3.33 -0.81
N TRP A 91 14.98 2.22 -0.10
CA TRP A 91 13.90 1.66 0.69
C TRP A 91 14.43 1.29 2.08
N GLU A 92 13.69 1.66 3.10
CA GLU A 92 14.00 1.31 4.49
C GLU A 92 12.89 0.43 5.03
N MET A 93 13.24 -0.78 5.46
CA MET A 93 12.35 -1.67 6.18
C MET A 93 12.34 -1.25 7.64
N LYS A 94 11.18 -0.91 8.19
CA LYS A 94 11.08 -0.32 9.52
C LYS A 94 11.38 -1.31 10.65
N ASP A 95 10.88 -2.53 10.53
CA ASP A 95 11.00 -3.51 11.60
C ASP A 95 12.40 -4.12 11.70
N SER A 96 13.06 -4.33 10.56
CA SER A 96 14.40 -4.91 10.49
C SER A 96 15.52 -3.88 10.41
N HIS A 97 15.19 -2.59 10.24
CA HIS A 97 16.16 -1.52 10.04
C HIS A 97 17.13 -1.77 8.88
N ILE A 98 16.68 -2.49 7.83
CA ILE A 98 17.47 -2.75 6.64
C ILE A 98 17.17 -1.68 5.59
N VAL A 99 18.23 -1.07 5.07
CA VAL A 99 18.18 -0.06 4.01
C VAL A 99 18.68 -0.67 2.71
N TYR A 100 17.82 -0.65 1.70
CA TYR A 100 18.14 -1.03 0.33
C TYR A 100 18.42 0.23 -0.49
N ASN A 101 19.64 0.41 -0.94
CA ASN A 101 20.01 1.52 -1.83
C ASN A 101 20.07 1.01 -3.26
N VAL A 102 19.04 1.34 -4.05
CA VAL A 102 18.93 0.90 -5.45
C VAL A 102 19.99 1.53 -6.35
N GLU A 103 20.33 2.79 -6.13
CA GLU A 103 21.31 3.52 -6.94
C GLU A 103 22.72 2.97 -6.74
N LYS A 104 23.08 2.62 -5.50
CA LYS A 104 24.40 2.09 -5.15
C LYS A 104 24.47 0.57 -5.17
N GLN A 105 23.32 -0.11 -5.36
CA GLN A 105 23.19 -1.56 -5.29
C GLN A 105 23.75 -2.14 -3.98
N THR A 106 23.48 -1.47 -2.84
CA THR A 106 23.92 -1.90 -1.51
C THR A 106 22.76 -2.15 -0.57
N ILE A 107 22.93 -3.12 0.30
CA ILE A 107 22.01 -3.45 1.38
C ILE A 107 22.75 -3.23 2.68
N THR A 108 22.19 -2.42 3.57
CA THR A 108 22.85 -2.05 4.84
C THR A 108 21.88 -2.23 6.00
N GLU A 109 22.30 -2.96 7.01
CA GLU A 109 21.61 -3.09 8.30
C GLU A 109 22.05 -1.97 9.23
N LEU A 110 21.08 -1.27 9.84
CA LEU A 110 21.33 -0.23 10.83
C LEU A 110 21.19 -0.83 12.24
N ILE A 111 22.28 -0.84 12.98
CA ILE A 111 22.33 -1.35 14.36
C ILE A 111 22.37 -0.16 15.32
N PHE A 112 21.28 0.06 16.04
CA PHE A 112 21.17 1.15 17.01
C PHE A 112 21.74 0.74 18.35
N LEU A 113 22.88 1.32 18.73
CA LEU A 113 23.50 1.22 20.05
C LEU A 113 23.19 2.47 20.87
N LYS A 114 23.39 2.42 22.20
CA LYS A 114 23.04 3.54 23.11
C LYS A 114 23.58 4.90 22.65
N ASP A 115 24.82 4.93 22.13
CA ASP A 115 25.53 6.17 21.82
C ASP A 115 25.90 6.32 20.31
N LYS A 116 25.64 5.31 19.51
CA LYS A 116 25.99 5.32 18.09
C LYS A 116 25.09 4.40 17.25
N THR A 117 25.01 4.70 15.95
CA THR A 117 24.43 3.80 14.97
C THR A 117 25.55 3.17 14.15
N GLU A 118 25.65 1.86 14.17
CA GLU A 118 26.57 1.11 13.34
C GLU A 118 25.87 0.71 12.02
N ARG A 119 26.67 0.59 10.98
CA ARG A 119 26.21 0.16 9.64
C ARG A 119 26.95 -1.10 9.26
N LYS A 120 26.19 -2.11 8.88
CA LYS A 120 26.73 -3.40 8.44
C LYS A 120 26.23 -3.68 7.03
N ASP A 121 27.12 -3.84 6.10
CA ASP A 121 26.75 -4.20 4.73
C ASP A 121 26.36 -5.67 4.66
N LEU A 122 25.24 -5.93 3.99
CA LEU A 122 24.71 -7.27 3.77
C LEU A 122 24.88 -7.67 2.30
N PRO A 123 25.13 -8.96 2.01
CA PRO A 123 25.18 -9.44 0.64
C PRO A 123 23.81 -9.37 -0.02
N ASN A 124 23.78 -9.05 -1.32
CA ASN A 124 22.57 -9.13 -2.13
C ASN A 124 22.31 -10.59 -2.54
N ASP A 125 21.55 -11.29 -1.72
CA ASP A 125 21.26 -12.71 -1.88
C ASP A 125 19.87 -12.91 -2.46
N LYS A 126 19.78 -13.39 -3.71
CA LYS A 126 18.53 -13.66 -4.43
C LYS A 126 17.71 -14.83 -3.89
N SER A 127 18.22 -15.59 -2.94
CA SER A 127 17.46 -16.63 -2.25
C SER A 127 16.59 -16.09 -1.11
N LYS A 128 16.85 -14.86 -0.67
CA LYS A 128 16.08 -14.21 0.40
C LYS A 128 14.78 -13.59 -0.11
N SER A 129 13.86 -13.35 0.80
CA SER A 129 12.56 -12.74 0.50
C SER A 129 12.67 -11.33 -0.14
N PHE A 130 13.78 -10.63 0.11
CA PHE A 130 14.05 -9.29 -0.44
C PHE A 130 15.46 -9.25 -1.01
N TYR A 131 15.59 -8.77 -2.24
CA TYR A 131 16.89 -8.54 -2.88
C TYR A 131 16.82 -7.40 -3.89
N LEU A 132 17.98 -6.81 -4.21
CA LEU A 132 18.09 -5.72 -5.18
C LEU A 132 18.20 -6.26 -6.61
N GLU A 133 17.48 -5.62 -7.50
CA GLU A 133 17.66 -5.68 -8.95
C GLU A 133 17.70 -4.28 -9.53
N ASN A 134 18.52 -4.08 -10.55
CA ASN A 134 18.79 -2.85 -11.32
C ASN A 134 18.08 -1.56 -10.84
N ASP A 135 16.73 -1.53 -10.89
CA ASP A 135 15.89 -0.34 -10.68
C ASP A 135 14.94 -0.46 -9.49
N GLY A 136 15.09 -1.51 -8.66
CA GLY A 136 14.17 -1.72 -7.55
C GLY A 136 14.54 -2.85 -6.59
N ILE A 137 13.60 -3.16 -5.70
CA ILE A 137 13.66 -4.31 -4.80
C ILE A 137 12.71 -5.39 -5.32
N VAL A 138 13.19 -6.61 -5.42
CA VAL A 138 12.33 -7.77 -5.69
C VAL A 138 11.92 -8.41 -4.36
N ILE A 139 10.64 -8.73 -4.27
CA ILE A 139 10.00 -9.38 -3.13
C ILE A 139 9.49 -10.74 -3.58
N GLN A 140 9.89 -11.80 -2.89
CA GLN A 140 9.44 -13.17 -3.15
C GLN A 140 8.99 -13.86 -1.86
N GLY A 141 8.12 -14.87 -2.01
CA GLY A 141 7.50 -15.55 -0.87
C GLY A 141 6.40 -14.73 -0.21
N GLU A 142 5.77 -15.30 0.82
CA GLU A 142 4.81 -14.60 1.65
C GLU A 142 5.54 -13.65 2.60
N VAL A 143 5.18 -12.38 2.59
CA VAL A 143 5.82 -11.35 3.43
C VAL A 143 4.81 -10.31 3.90
N GLU A 144 5.07 -9.74 5.07
CA GLU A 144 4.39 -8.56 5.60
C GLU A 144 5.47 -7.59 6.06
N GLU A 145 5.50 -6.38 5.51
CA GLU A 145 6.56 -5.41 5.78
C GLU A 145 6.06 -3.97 5.68
N VAL A 146 6.68 -3.09 6.45
CA VAL A 146 6.44 -1.66 6.41
C VAL A 146 7.69 -0.94 5.90
N PHE A 147 7.57 -0.31 4.74
CA PHE A 147 8.64 0.49 4.18
C PHE A 147 8.48 1.96 4.55
N GLY A 148 9.53 2.54 5.12
CA GLY A 148 9.62 3.97 5.37
C GLY A 148 9.73 4.77 4.09
N VAL A 149 8.98 5.88 4.02
CA VAL A 149 8.94 6.75 2.85
C VAL A 149 9.28 8.16 3.29
N THR A 150 10.49 8.64 2.96
CA THR A 150 11.08 9.87 3.51
C THR A 150 11.33 10.98 2.48
N GLU A 151 10.61 11.01 1.36
CA GLU A 151 10.79 12.06 0.36
C GLU A 151 9.85 13.25 0.59
N ARG A 152 10.36 14.47 0.29
CA ARG A 152 9.60 15.72 0.49
C ARG A 152 8.64 16.06 -0.64
N LYS A 153 8.81 15.46 -1.82
CA LYS A 153 8.00 15.75 -3.02
C LYS A 153 7.11 14.57 -3.35
N PRO A 154 5.92 14.79 -3.92
CA PRO A 154 5.08 13.70 -4.41
C PRO A 154 5.84 12.83 -5.43
N TYR A 155 5.71 11.52 -5.32
CA TYR A 155 6.29 10.55 -6.23
C TYR A 155 5.40 9.31 -6.38
N ASN A 156 5.74 8.45 -7.33
CA ASN A 156 5.01 7.21 -7.55
C ASN A 156 5.88 6.02 -7.15
N ILE A 157 5.27 5.07 -6.46
CA ILE A 157 5.78 3.72 -6.26
C ILE A 157 5.15 2.85 -7.33
N THR A 158 5.95 2.14 -8.09
CA THR A 158 5.48 1.17 -9.08
C THR A 158 5.72 -0.23 -8.55
N ILE A 159 4.66 -1.05 -8.48
CA ILE A 159 4.72 -2.46 -8.12
C ILE A 159 4.42 -3.26 -9.37
N THR A 160 5.38 -4.05 -9.82
CA THR A 160 5.31 -4.84 -11.05
C THR A 160 5.36 -6.34 -10.72
N ASN A 161 4.47 -7.12 -11.30
CA ASN A 161 4.58 -8.57 -11.28
C ASN A 161 5.67 -9.00 -12.28
N VAL A 162 6.80 -9.48 -11.78
CA VAL A 162 7.95 -9.94 -12.58
C VAL A 162 8.05 -11.47 -12.67
N ASP A 163 7.00 -12.16 -12.19
CA ASP A 163 6.87 -13.61 -12.27
C ASP A 163 6.01 -14.03 -13.49
N ASP A 164 5.96 -15.33 -13.78
CA ASP A 164 5.13 -15.94 -14.81
C ASP A 164 3.73 -16.34 -14.35
N LYS A 165 3.42 -16.17 -13.05
CA LYS A 165 2.14 -16.45 -12.41
C LYS A 165 1.49 -15.19 -11.82
N PRO A 166 0.15 -15.17 -11.62
CA PRO A 166 -0.51 -14.04 -10.98
C PRO A 166 -0.01 -13.83 -9.56
N ALA A 167 0.16 -12.56 -9.16
CA ALA A 167 0.57 -12.15 -7.82
C ALA A 167 -0.57 -11.46 -7.08
N ARG A 168 -0.83 -11.86 -5.83
CA ARG A 168 -1.81 -11.25 -4.94
C ARG A 168 -1.13 -10.60 -3.75
N PHE A 169 -1.48 -9.35 -3.49
CA PHE A 169 -0.89 -8.58 -2.40
C PHE A 169 -1.80 -7.44 -1.95
N GLU A 170 -1.53 -6.92 -0.79
CA GLU A 170 -2.06 -5.65 -0.30
C GLU A 170 -0.94 -4.63 -0.24
N ALA A 171 -1.25 -3.40 -0.67
CA ALA A 171 -0.33 -2.29 -0.59
C ALA A 171 -1.09 -1.00 -0.30
N ARG A 172 -0.70 -0.29 0.76
CA ARG A 172 -1.34 0.94 1.19
C ARG A 172 -0.29 1.95 1.57
N VAL A 173 -0.42 3.16 1.04
CA VAL A 173 0.36 4.30 1.50
C VAL A 173 -0.41 4.95 2.64
N VAL A 174 0.24 5.06 3.78
CA VAL A 174 -0.31 5.71 4.98
C VAL A 174 0.52 6.96 5.24
N ASP A 175 -0.12 8.11 5.12
CA ASP A 175 0.47 9.40 5.49
C ASP A 175 0.13 9.67 6.96
N ARG A 176 1.15 9.84 7.79
CA ARG A 176 1.01 10.11 9.23
C ARG A 176 1.35 11.55 9.56
#